data_6831e8c978d7b05e68e6559ff7cc5cb2
#
_entry.id   6831e8c978d7b05e68e6559ff7cc5cb2
#
_cell.length_a   1.000
_cell.length_b   1.000
_cell.length_c   1.000
_cell.angle_alpha   90.00
_cell.angle_beta   90.00
_cell.angle_gamma   90.00
#
_symmetry.space_group_name_H-M   'P 1'
#
loop_
_entity.id
_entity.type
_entity.pdbx_description
1 polymer ?
#
loop_
_entity_poly.entity_id
_entity_poly.type
_entity_poly.pdbx_seq_one_letter_code
_entity_poly.pdbx_strand_id
1 'polypeptide(L)'
;IADITGVCQTCIDQTYSYLKPNVQLIFTPERENFSMQTNPERISQVLMSLLQNAAKFTTHGSISLSYHIREEEKMILFSVTDTGIGIPIEKQESVFERFNKLDTFMPGTGLGLSISRLIVEKMGGSLTIDSTYTTGSRFILILPLKE
;
A
#
# COMPACT_ATOMS: atom_id res chain seq x y z
N ILE A 1 10.71 -9.31 -16.00
CA ILE A 1 9.29 -9.60 -15.75
C ILE A 1 9.08 -9.99 -14.29
N ALA A 2 8.12 -9.38 -13.65
CA ALA A 2 7.80 -9.64 -12.25
C ALA A 2 6.42 -10.26 -12.13
N ASP A 3 6.30 -11.29 -11.29
CA ASP A 3 5.02 -11.91 -10.93
C ASP A 3 4.35 -11.04 -9.87
N ILE A 4 3.40 -10.22 -10.30
CA ILE A 4 2.74 -9.25 -9.43
C ILE A 4 1.92 -9.94 -8.34
N THR A 5 1.16 -10.98 -8.70
CA THR A 5 0.38 -11.73 -7.73
C THR A 5 1.30 -12.36 -6.68
N GLY A 6 2.44 -12.91 -7.11
CA GLY A 6 3.43 -13.48 -6.21
C GLY A 6 4.08 -12.45 -5.29
N VAL A 7 4.41 -11.25 -5.81
CA VAL A 7 4.95 -10.16 -5.00
C VAL A 7 3.96 -9.77 -3.91
N CYS A 8 2.69 -9.59 -4.28
CA CYS A 8 1.64 -9.25 -3.33
C CYS A 8 1.48 -10.34 -2.27
N GLN A 9 1.46 -11.61 -2.69
CA GLN A 9 1.31 -12.72 -1.74
C GLN A 9 2.46 -12.77 -0.74
N THR A 10 3.69 -12.55 -1.20
CA THR A 10 4.86 -12.50 -0.32
C THR A 10 4.73 -11.36 0.69
N CYS A 11 4.29 -10.20 0.26
CA CYS A 11 4.07 -9.06 1.16
C CYS A 11 2.99 -9.38 2.20
N ILE A 12 1.91 -10.03 1.80
CA ILE A 12 0.85 -10.46 2.70
C ILE A 12 1.42 -11.43 3.74
N ASP A 13 2.17 -12.44 3.30
CA ASP A 13 2.75 -13.43 4.20
C ASP A 13 3.67 -12.78 5.24
N GLN A 14 4.47 -11.81 4.83
CA GLN A 14 5.37 -11.09 5.73
C GLN A 14 4.63 -10.16 6.69
N THR A 15 3.44 -9.70 6.33
CA THR A 15 2.67 -8.75 7.14
C THR A 15 2.04 -9.43 8.36
N TYR A 16 1.80 -10.73 8.32
CA TYR A 16 1.18 -11.43 9.46
C TYR A 16 1.91 -11.22 10.78
N SER A 17 3.23 -11.10 10.75
CA SER A 17 4.01 -10.90 11.98
C SER A 17 3.81 -9.52 12.61
N TYR A 18 3.23 -8.58 11.90
CA TYR A 18 2.98 -7.23 12.38
C TYR A 18 1.54 -7.02 12.86
N LEU A 19 0.65 -7.98 12.62
CA LEU A 19 -0.77 -7.81 12.92
C LEU A 19 -1.06 -7.91 14.42
N LYS A 20 -2.00 -7.08 14.87
CA LYS A 20 -2.58 -7.20 16.20
C LYS A 20 -3.59 -8.35 16.23
N PRO A 21 -3.89 -8.93 17.43
CA PRO A 21 -4.65 -10.18 17.50
C PRO A 21 -6.03 -10.20 16.87
N ASN A 22 -6.72 -9.06 16.85
CA ASN A 22 -8.10 -9.00 16.36
C ASN A 22 -8.22 -8.41 14.96
N VAL A 23 -7.18 -8.54 14.14
CA VAL A 23 -7.14 -7.98 12.81
C VAL A 23 -7.00 -9.09 11.79
N GLN A 24 -7.89 -9.10 10.79
CA GLN A 24 -7.82 -10.01 9.66
C GLN A 24 -7.02 -9.37 8.53
N LEU A 25 -6.26 -10.18 7.82
CA LEU A 25 -5.52 -9.75 6.64
C LEU A 25 -6.10 -10.45 5.42
N ILE A 26 -6.54 -9.68 4.44
CA ILE A 26 -7.26 -10.18 3.27
C ILE A 26 -6.51 -9.79 2.01
N PHE A 27 -6.29 -10.74 1.10
CA PHE A 27 -5.70 -10.47 -0.20
C PHE A 27 -6.70 -10.84 -1.29
N THR A 28 -7.01 -9.87 -2.15
CA THR A 28 -7.96 -10.06 -3.24
C THR A 28 -7.27 -9.71 -4.57
N PRO A 29 -6.55 -10.66 -5.17
CA PRO A 29 -5.95 -10.42 -6.49
C PRO A 29 -7.04 -10.43 -7.56
N GLU A 30 -6.90 -9.59 -8.57
CA GLU A 30 -7.81 -9.61 -9.71
C GLU A 30 -7.60 -10.87 -10.56
N ARG A 31 -6.37 -11.35 -10.62
CA ARG A 31 -5.99 -12.57 -11.36
C ARG A 31 -5.13 -13.46 -10.50
N GLU A 32 -5.28 -14.77 -10.64
CA GLU A 32 -4.43 -15.73 -9.92
C GLU A 32 -2.95 -15.55 -10.27
N ASN A 33 -2.68 -15.25 -11.54
CA ASN A 33 -1.31 -15.05 -12.03
C ASN A 33 -1.30 -13.83 -12.93
N PHE A 34 -0.48 -12.87 -12.60
CA PHE A 34 -0.29 -11.70 -13.44
C PHE A 34 1.16 -11.24 -13.35
N SER A 35 1.78 -11.08 -14.51
CA SER A 35 3.15 -10.62 -14.60
C SER A 35 3.26 -9.41 -15.52
N MET A 36 4.17 -8.51 -15.20
CA MET A 36 4.46 -7.36 -16.05
C MET A 36 5.93 -6.96 -15.89
N GLN A 37 6.41 -6.11 -16.75
CA GLN A 37 7.77 -5.60 -16.63
C GLN A 37 7.81 -4.49 -15.60
N THR A 38 8.55 -4.70 -14.52
CA THR A 38 8.68 -3.74 -13.45
C THR A 38 9.79 -4.17 -12.52
N ASN A 39 10.07 -3.34 -11.51
CA ASN A 39 11.02 -3.68 -10.46
C ASN A 39 10.26 -4.26 -9.25
N PRO A 40 10.29 -5.59 -9.06
CA PRO A 40 9.52 -6.23 -7.99
C PRO A 40 9.98 -5.81 -6.59
N GLU A 41 11.28 -5.51 -6.43
CA GLU A 41 11.81 -5.10 -5.13
C GLU A 41 11.23 -3.74 -4.70
N ARG A 42 11.08 -2.82 -5.65
CA ARG A 42 10.52 -1.50 -5.36
C ARG A 42 9.02 -1.59 -5.05
N ILE A 43 8.29 -2.41 -5.80
CA ILE A 43 6.88 -2.63 -5.51
C ILE A 43 6.72 -3.25 -4.12
N SER A 44 7.52 -4.26 -3.81
CA SER A 44 7.50 -4.91 -2.50
C SER A 44 7.80 -3.91 -1.39
N GLN A 45 8.79 -3.06 -1.56
CA GLN A 45 9.15 -2.04 -0.58
C GLN A 45 8.00 -1.08 -0.29
N VAL A 46 7.31 -0.63 -1.33
CA VAL A 46 6.17 0.29 -1.18
C VAL A 46 5.01 -0.43 -0.51
N LEU A 47 4.65 -1.63 -0.99
CA LEU A 47 3.54 -2.38 -0.42
C LEU A 47 3.77 -2.72 1.05
N MET A 48 4.99 -3.14 1.41
CA MET A 48 5.31 -3.42 2.80
C MET A 48 5.20 -2.17 3.67
N SER A 49 5.63 -1.03 3.18
CA SER A 49 5.48 0.22 3.91
C SER A 49 4.02 0.54 4.19
N LEU A 50 3.14 0.37 3.18
CA LEU A 50 1.71 0.61 3.34
C LEU A 50 1.06 -0.41 4.27
N LEU A 51 1.42 -1.69 4.14
CA LEU A 51 0.85 -2.76 4.97
C LEU A 51 1.29 -2.65 6.43
N GLN A 52 2.55 -2.33 6.68
CA GLN A 52 3.04 -2.13 8.05
C GLN A 52 2.38 -0.92 8.70
N ASN A 53 2.18 0.15 7.94
CA ASN A 53 1.47 1.33 8.42
C ASN A 53 0.03 0.97 8.80
N ALA A 54 -0.66 0.21 7.95
CA ALA A 54 -2.01 -0.25 8.23
C ALA A 54 -2.06 -1.13 9.48
N ALA A 55 -1.09 -2.04 9.63
CA ALA A 55 -1.02 -2.92 10.81
C ALA A 55 -0.82 -2.11 12.09
N LYS A 56 -0.05 -1.05 12.03
CA LYS A 56 0.20 -0.20 13.20
C LYS A 56 -1.06 0.50 13.68
N PHE A 57 -1.89 0.98 12.77
CA PHE A 57 -3.04 1.81 13.11
C PHE A 57 -4.37 1.07 13.13
N THR A 58 -4.39 -0.24 12.91
CA THR A 58 -5.59 -1.05 12.96
C THR A 58 -5.53 -1.98 14.16
N THR A 59 -6.46 -1.79 15.10
CA THR A 59 -6.53 -2.63 16.33
C THR A 59 -7.61 -3.69 16.24
N HIS A 60 -8.64 -3.46 15.43
CA HIS A 60 -9.77 -4.38 15.21
C HIS A 60 -10.21 -4.27 13.77
N GLY A 61 -10.73 -5.35 13.23
CA GLY A 61 -11.29 -5.35 11.89
C GLY A 61 -10.37 -5.99 10.87
N SER A 62 -10.05 -5.25 9.79
CA SER A 62 -9.33 -5.87 8.69
C SER A 62 -8.39 -4.91 7.98
N ILE A 63 -7.40 -5.52 7.33
CA ILE A 63 -6.52 -4.88 6.38
C ILE A 63 -6.62 -5.69 5.10
N SER A 64 -6.82 -5.03 3.97
CA SER A 64 -6.91 -5.73 2.69
C SER A 64 -5.97 -5.13 1.66
N LEU A 65 -5.40 -6.00 0.85
CA LEU A 65 -4.60 -5.65 -0.32
C LEU A 65 -5.33 -6.18 -1.54
N SER A 66 -5.53 -5.34 -2.53
CA SER A 66 -6.12 -5.74 -3.81
C SER A 66 -5.40 -5.03 -4.93
N TYR A 67 -5.55 -5.55 -6.16
CA TYR A 67 -5.11 -4.83 -7.34
C TYR A 67 -6.12 -4.99 -8.47
N HIS A 68 -6.16 -3.98 -9.33
CA HIS A 68 -6.99 -3.95 -10.52
C HIS A 68 -6.17 -3.52 -11.72
N ILE A 69 -6.36 -4.21 -12.82
CA ILE A 69 -5.67 -3.91 -14.07
C ILE A 69 -6.64 -3.12 -14.94
N ARG A 70 -6.21 -1.93 -15.36
CA ARG A 70 -6.99 -1.08 -16.26
C ARG A 70 -6.29 -1.01 -17.60
N GLU A 71 -6.59 -1.93 -18.48
CA GLU A 71 -5.88 -2.09 -19.74
C GLU A 71 -6.06 -0.90 -20.67
N GLU A 72 -7.25 -0.32 -20.73
CA GLU A 72 -7.51 0.84 -21.57
C GLU A 72 -6.68 2.04 -21.17
N GLU A 73 -6.49 2.25 -19.89
CA GLU A 73 -5.73 3.36 -19.35
C GLU A 73 -4.25 3.01 -19.19
N LYS A 74 -3.89 1.76 -19.44
CA LYS A 74 -2.54 1.21 -19.31
C LYS A 74 -1.95 1.45 -17.94
N MET A 75 -2.74 1.10 -16.91
CA MET A 75 -2.29 1.21 -15.51
C MET A 75 -2.74 0.02 -14.69
N ILE A 76 -2.02 -0.22 -13.60
CA ILE A 76 -2.40 -1.14 -12.55
C ILE A 76 -2.57 -0.36 -11.26
N LEU A 77 -3.62 -0.67 -10.52
CA LEU A 77 -4.03 0.04 -9.32
C LEU A 77 -3.99 -0.91 -8.13
N PHE A 78 -3.14 -0.61 -7.15
CA PHE A 78 -3.10 -1.37 -5.90
C PHE A 78 -3.82 -0.58 -4.82
N SER A 79 -4.59 -1.25 -3.97
CA SER A 79 -5.26 -0.62 -2.83
C SER A 79 -4.88 -1.34 -1.55
N VAL A 80 -4.43 -0.59 -0.56
CA VAL A 80 -4.23 -1.09 0.80
C VAL A 80 -5.26 -0.36 1.67
N THR A 81 -6.23 -1.12 2.16
CA THR A 81 -7.39 -0.59 2.89
C THR A 81 -7.37 -1.13 4.30
N ASP A 82 -7.58 -0.27 5.29
CA ASP A 82 -7.70 -0.70 6.68
C ASP A 82 -8.96 -0.10 7.31
N THR A 83 -9.37 -0.72 8.43
CA THR A 83 -10.50 -0.24 9.23
C THR A 83 -10.03 0.40 10.52
N GLY A 84 -8.83 1.00 10.49
CA GLY A 84 -8.22 1.64 11.64
C GLY A 84 -8.75 3.04 11.94
N ILE A 85 -7.90 3.84 12.55
CA ILE A 85 -8.31 5.17 13.03
C ILE A 85 -8.63 6.16 11.92
N GLY A 86 -8.20 5.90 10.70
CA GLY A 86 -8.37 6.83 9.59
C GLY A 86 -7.42 8.03 9.67
N ILE A 87 -7.46 8.85 8.62
CA ILE A 87 -6.65 10.05 8.52
C ILE A 87 -7.56 11.20 8.13
N PRO A 88 -7.67 12.26 8.94
CA PRO A 88 -8.48 13.42 8.60
C PRO A 88 -8.08 13.99 7.23
N ILE A 89 -9.06 14.45 6.47
CA ILE A 89 -8.81 14.93 5.10
C ILE A 89 -7.74 16.02 5.09
N GLU A 90 -7.77 16.94 6.04
CA GLU A 90 -6.83 18.05 6.10
C GLU A 90 -5.38 17.59 6.39
N LYS A 91 -5.20 16.34 6.83
CA LYS A 91 -3.87 15.79 7.12
C LYS A 91 -3.38 14.78 6.10
N GLN A 92 -4.22 14.39 5.14
CA GLN A 92 -3.88 13.31 4.22
C GLN A 92 -2.66 13.58 3.36
N GLU A 93 -2.50 14.79 2.86
CA GLU A 93 -1.31 15.11 2.07
C GLU A 93 -0.07 15.17 2.95
N SER A 94 -0.19 15.65 4.18
CA SER A 94 0.96 15.81 5.07
C SER A 94 1.57 14.49 5.53
N VAL A 95 0.84 13.36 5.45
CA VAL A 95 1.41 12.07 5.86
C VAL A 95 2.55 11.63 4.94
N PHE A 96 2.65 12.21 3.74
CA PHE A 96 3.74 11.93 2.81
C PHE A 96 4.95 12.84 3.02
N GLU A 97 4.87 13.79 3.94
CA GLU A 97 6.00 14.64 4.27
C GLU A 97 7.00 13.87 5.12
N ARG A 98 8.29 14.24 4.97
CA ARG A 98 9.35 13.61 5.76
C ARG A 98 9.16 13.93 7.24
N PHE A 99 9.40 12.92 8.08
CA PHE A 99 9.30 13.04 9.54
C PHE A 99 7.89 13.37 10.04
N ASN A 100 6.87 13.01 9.26
CA ASN A 100 5.49 13.13 9.72
C ASN A 100 5.26 12.19 10.90
N LYS A 101 4.29 12.53 11.78
CA LYS A 101 4.01 11.73 12.98
C LYS A 101 3.66 10.27 12.68
N LEU A 102 3.01 10.00 11.56
CA LEU A 102 2.71 8.62 11.18
C LEU A 102 4.00 7.83 10.94
N ASP A 103 4.99 8.45 10.32
CA ASP A 103 6.28 7.82 10.08
C ASP A 103 7.11 7.70 11.35
N THR A 104 7.10 8.73 12.21
CA THR A 104 7.95 8.75 13.40
C THR A 104 7.57 7.71 14.43
N PHE A 105 6.34 7.15 14.35
CA PHE A 105 5.96 6.03 15.21
C PHE A 105 6.56 4.70 14.76
N MET A 106 7.07 4.62 13.55
CA MET A 106 7.70 3.41 13.04
C MET A 106 9.17 3.39 13.45
N PRO A 107 9.65 2.32 14.10
CA PRO A 107 11.05 2.26 14.54
C PRO A 107 12.01 2.46 13.36
N GLY A 108 12.93 3.40 13.54
CA GLY A 108 13.98 3.67 12.56
C GLY A 108 13.54 4.37 11.29
N THR A 109 12.28 4.80 11.22
CA THR A 109 11.78 5.46 10.01
C THR A 109 11.57 6.96 10.24
N GLY A 110 10.41 7.47 10.01
CA GLY A 110 10.13 8.90 9.86
C GLY A 110 10.13 9.24 8.39
N LEU A 111 10.43 8.25 7.53
CA LEU A 111 10.58 8.45 6.10
C LEU A 111 9.77 7.45 5.26
N GLY A 112 9.09 6.48 5.90
CA GLY A 112 8.47 5.36 5.18
C GLY A 112 7.51 5.76 4.06
N LEU A 113 6.52 6.60 4.36
CA LEU A 113 5.53 7.02 3.36
C LEU A 113 6.13 8.03 2.37
N SER A 114 6.99 8.92 2.81
CA SER A 114 7.63 9.90 1.93
C SER A 114 8.55 9.21 0.92
N ILE A 115 9.31 8.24 1.37
CA ILE A 115 10.18 7.46 0.47
C ILE A 115 9.35 6.62 -0.48
N SER A 116 8.27 5.99 0.00
CA SER A 116 7.38 5.21 -0.84
C SER A 116 6.80 6.05 -1.98
N ARG A 117 6.34 7.25 -1.67
CA ARG A 117 5.78 8.15 -2.70
C ARG A 117 6.85 8.53 -3.72
N LEU A 118 8.06 8.81 -3.27
CA LEU A 118 9.16 9.16 -4.15
C LEU A 118 9.51 8.01 -5.10
N ILE A 119 9.56 6.79 -4.57
CA ILE A 119 9.81 5.58 -5.38
C ILE A 119 8.75 5.45 -6.46
N VAL A 120 7.47 5.57 -6.08
CA VAL A 120 6.35 5.43 -7.00
C VAL A 120 6.40 6.48 -8.09
N GLU A 121 6.68 7.73 -7.73
CA GLU A 121 6.79 8.82 -8.71
C GLU A 121 7.92 8.58 -9.70
N LYS A 122 9.05 8.05 -9.23
CA LYS A 122 10.16 7.69 -10.12
C LYS A 122 9.84 6.52 -11.04
N MET A 123 8.88 5.69 -10.68
CA MET A 123 8.39 4.61 -11.53
C MET A 123 7.33 5.09 -12.52
N GLY A 124 6.98 6.36 -12.50
CA GLY A 124 5.98 6.95 -13.38
C GLY A 124 4.56 6.83 -12.87
N GLY A 125 4.38 6.53 -11.60
CA GLY A 125 3.06 6.34 -10.99
C GLY A 125 2.72 7.40 -9.96
N SER A 126 1.72 7.09 -9.14
CA SER A 126 1.27 7.96 -8.06
C SER A 126 0.88 7.16 -6.83
N LEU A 127 1.01 7.79 -5.67
CA LEU A 127 0.60 7.22 -4.39
C LEU A 127 -0.23 8.27 -3.67
N THR A 128 -1.49 7.95 -3.42
CA THR A 128 -2.45 8.88 -2.82
C THR A 128 -3.30 8.17 -1.78
N ILE A 129 -4.09 8.97 -1.06
CA ILE A 129 -5.09 8.47 -0.12
C ILE A 129 -6.47 8.73 -0.72
N ASP A 130 -7.34 7.70 -0.69
CA ASP A 130 -8.72 7.84 -1.14
C ASP A 130 -9.53 8.59 -0.07
N SER A 131 -9.77 9.87 -0.29
CA SER A 131 -10.48 10.72 0.66
C SER A 131 -11.97 10.38 0.78
N THR A 132 -12.51 9.57 -0.13
CA THR A 132 -13.91 9.14 -0.07
C THR A 132 -14.12 7.95 0.87
N TYR A 133 -13.05 7.26 1.25
CA TYR A 133 -13.11 6.14 2.18
C TYR A 133 -12.97 6.68 3.61
N THR A 134 -14.00 6.49 4.44
CA THR A 134 -14.09 7.15 5.75
C THR A 134 -14.11 6.20 6.95
N THR A 135 -14.15 4.88 6.72
CA THR A 135 -14.18 3.89 7.81
C THR A 135 -12.80 3.34 8.16
N GLY A 136 -11.77 4.11 7.86
CA GLY A 136 -10.37 3.78 8.08
C GLY A 136 -9.54 4.55 7.06
N SER A 137 -8.54 3.92 6.49
CA SER A 137 -7.69 4.54 5.47
C SER A 137 -7.58 3.63 4.26
N ARG A 138 -7.49 4.23 3.08
CA ARG A 138 -7.23 3.52 1.83
C ARG A 138 -6.15 4.25 1.07
N PHE A 139 -5.01 3.59 0.93
CA PHE A 139 -3.92 4.09 0.09
C PHE A 139 -4.02 3.47 -1.29
N ILE A 140 -3.86 4.30 -2.31
CA ILE A 140 -3.95 3.88 -3.69
C ILE A 140 -2.61 4.11 -4.38
N LEU A 141 -2.05 3.03 -4.89
CA LEU A 141 -0.79 3.02 -5.64
C LEU A 141 -1.12 2.73 -7.10
N ILE A 142 -0.79 3.66 -7.98
CA ILE A 142 -1.03 3.51 -9.42
C ILE A 142 0.33 3.44 -10.12
N LEU A 143 0.50 2.43 -10.94
CA LEU A 143 1.72 2.26 -11.74
C LEU A 143 1.38 2.07 -13.20
N PRO A 144 2.27 2.48 -14.12
CA PRO A 144 2.10 2.18 -15.54
C PRO A 144 2.10 0.67 -15.76
N LEU A 145 1.20 0.21 -16.61
CA LEU A 145 1.14 -1.18 -17.01
C LEU A 145 2.10 -1.42 -18.17
N LYS A 146 3.08 -2.28 -17.95
CA LYS A 146 4.07 -2.63 -18.97
C LYS A 146 4.04 -4.12 -19.18
N GLU A 147 3.72 -4.51 -20.38
CA GLU A 147 3.61 -5.93 -20.76
C GLU A 147 4.89 -6.50 -21.35
#